data_658dc1fab74984c80b5cf9148ec38d56
#
_entry.id   658dc1fab74984c80b5cf9148ec38d56
#
_cell.length_a   1.000
_cell.length_b   1.000
_cell.length_c   1.000
_cell.angle_alpha   90.00
_cell.angle_beta   90.00
_cell.angle_gamma   90.00
#
_symmetry.space_group_name_H-M   'P 1'
#
loop_
_entity.id
_entity.type
_entity.pdbx_description
1 polymer ?
#
loop_
_entity_poly.entity_id
_entity_poly.type
_entity_poly.pdbx_seq_one_letter_code
_entity_poly.pdbx_strand_id
1 'polypeptide(L)'
;MLAGLLLISTLAAQEQSVRPGINNHFMDPDWRQWVNTFERPGREVYDRRHAIIAASRVRPGMDVADIGAGTGLFTRLFAAAVEPGGTVYAIDIASTFVDNILRTSREQGLGNVTGIVNTSIDTGLPADSIDLAFITDTYHHFEFPQQMLASIDQALRSEGRVIIIDFRRDPAISSNWVMGHVRGNKAQVIAEVQAAGFRLMDDKALLKTNYFLEFVKTAQKKGEQ
;
A
#
# COMPACT_ATOMS: atom_id res chain seq x y z
N MET A 1 9.37 -54.87 2.95
CA MET A 1 8.17 -54.01 2.91
C MET A 1 8.65 -52.57 2.72
N LEU A 2 8.51 -52.05 1.50
CA LEU A 2 8.79 -50.62 1.25
C LEU A 2 7.53 -49.82 1.56
N ALA A 3 7.58 -48.97 2.58
CA ALA A 3 6.53 -47.99 2.85
C ALA A 3 6.75 -46.76 1.95
N GLY A 4 5.90 -46.60 0.93
CA GLY A 4 5.90 -45.44 0.08
C GLY A 4 5.31 -44.26 0.84
N LEU A 5 6.10 -43.20 1.06
CA LEU A 5 5.64 -41.90 1.56
C LEU A 5 4.88 -41.20 0.44
N LEU A 6 3.56 -41.13 0.53
CA LEU A 6 2.74 -40.24 -0.31
C LEU A 6 2.95 -38.79 0.15
N LEU A 7 3.73 -38.03 -0.60
CA LEU A 7 3.76 -36.56 -0.50
C LEU A 7 2.44 -36.02 -1.06
N ILE A 8 1.50 -35.68 -0.17
CA ILE A 8 0.30 -34.91 -0.52
C ILE A 8 0.73 -33.47 -0.67
N SER A 9 1.05 -33.01 -1.88
CA SER A 9 1.15 -31.59 -2.20
C SER A 9 -0.25 -31.01 -2.18
N THR A 10 -0.61 -30.29 -1.13
CA THR A 10 -1.79 -29.41 -1.15
C THR A 10 -1.51 -28.30 -2.15
N LEU A 11 -2.08 -28.40 -3.36
CA LEU A 11 -2.18 -27.23 -4.25
C LEU A 11 -3.03 -26.20 -3.50
N ALA A 12 -2.39 -25.17 -2.98
CA ALA A 12 -3.11 -24.00 -2.50
C ALA A 12 -3.95 -23.47 -3.68
N ALA A 13 -5.26 -23.35 -3.49
CA ALA A 13 -6.12 -22.80 -4.51
C ALA A 13 -5.63 -21.39 -4.85
N GLN A 14 -5.41 -21.12 -6.15
CA GLN A 14 -4.98 -19.78 -6.59
C GLN A 14 -6.03 -18.76 -6.17
N GLU A 15 -5.61 -17.64 -5.55
CA GLU A 15 -6.51 -16.57 -5.17
C GLU A 15 -7.26 -16.05 -6.39
N GLN A 16 -8.57 -15.88 -6.26
CA GLN A 16 -9.38 -15.26 -7.31
C GLN A 16 -9.51 -13.76 -7.06
N SER A 17 -9.59 -12.98 -8.14
CA SER A 17 -9.82 -11.53 -8.02
C SER A 17 -11.10 -11.25 -7.24
N VAL A 18 -10.98 -10.48 -6.15
CA VAL A 18 -12.12 -10.07 -5.31
C VAL A 18 -12.95 -8.97 -5.96
N ARG A 19 -12.41 -8.30 -6.99
CA ARG A 19 -13.11 -7.29 -7.79
C ARG A 19 -12.49 -7.13 -9.18
N PRO A 20 -12.79 -8.05 -10.11
CA PRO A 20 -12.20 -8.04 -11.45
C PRO A 20 -12.40 -6.71 -12.18
N GLY A 21 -11.33 -6.16 -12.74
CA GLY A 21 -11.35 -4.97 -13.58
C GLY A 21 -11.47 -3.63 -12.85
N ILE A 22 -11.34 -3.59 -11.52
CA ILE A 22 -11.36 -2.34 -10.76
C ILE A 22 -10.25 -1.37 -11.21
N ASN A 23 -9.15 -1.92 -11.73
CA ASN A 23 -7.98 -1.16 -12.18
C ASN A 23 -8.03 -0.73 -13.65
N ASN A 24 -9.06 -1.11 -14.42
CA ASN A 24 -9.09 -0.85 -15.87
C ASN A 24 -8.92 0.63 -16.22
N HIS A 25 -9.45 1.56 -15.42
CA HIS A 25 -9.31 3.01 -15.63
C HIS A 25 -7.93 3.56 -15.27
N PHE A 26 -7.09 2.75 -14.61
CA PHE A 26 -5.75 3.13 -14.15
C PHE A 26 -4.63 2.43 -14.91
N MET A 27 -4.93 1.65 -15.94
CA MET A 27 -3.89 0.95 -16.71
C MET A 27 -3.08 1.89 -17.63
N ASP A 28 -3.70 2.97 -18.11
CA ASP A 28 -3.05 4.01 -18.94
C ASP A 28 -3.71 5.38 -18.68
N PRO A 29 -3.56 5.97 -17.49
CA PRO A 29 -4.21 7.22 -17.12
C PRO A 29 -3.46 8.44 -17.69
N ASP A 30 -4.21 9.50 -18.08
CA ASP A 30 -3.61 10.83 -18.20
C ASP A 30 -3.34 11.38 -16.79
N TRP A 31 -2.11 11.29 -16.32
CA TRP A 31 -1.69 11.70 -14.99
C TRP A 31 -2.04 13.17 -14.66
N ARG A 32 -2.16 14.07 -15.66
CA ARG A 32 -2.48 15.50 -15.46
C ARG A 32 -3.90 15.68 -14.90
N GLN A 33 -4.84 14.88 -15.39
CA GLN A 33 -6.22 14.90 -14.89
C GLN A 33 -6.27 14.42 -13.43
N TRP A 34 -5.45 13.40 -13.10
CA TRP A 34 -5.41 12.82 -11.77
C TRP A 34 -4.70 13.73 -10.75
N VAL A 35 -3.71 14.55 -11.13
CA VAL A 35 -3.13 15.58 -10.25
C VAL A 35 -4.23 16.49 -9.72
N ASN A 36 -5.09 17.03 -10.58
CA ASN A 36 -6.20 17.89 -10.17
C ASN A 36 -7.24 17.18 -9.30
N THR A 37 -7.30 15.86 -9.37
CA THR A 37 -8.23 15.05 -8.56
C THR A 37 -7.61 14.67 -7.22
N PHE A 38 -6.36 14.24 -7.20
CA PHE A 38 -5.71 13.70 -6.02
C PHE A 38 -5.02 14.77 -5.15
N GLU A 39 -4.52 15.85 -5.76
CA GLU A 39 -3.75 16.88 -5.08
C GLU A 39 -4.55 18.22 -4.98
N ARG A 40 -5.80 18.14 -4.54
CA ARG A 40 -6.67 19.32 -4.44
C ARG A 40 -7.15 19.58 -3.00
N PRO A 41 -7.33 20.85 -2.64
CA PRO A 41 -8.04 21.22 -1.41
C PRO A 41 -9.45 20.60 -1.34
N GLY A 42 -9.87 20.19 -0.15
CA GLY A 42 -11.14 19.54 0.10
C GLY A 42 -11.08 18.00 0.01
N ARG A 43 -9.99 17.40 -0.51
CA ARG A 43 -9.74 15.97 -0.35
C ARG A 43 -9.03 15.74 0.99
N GLU A 44 -9.63 14.98 1.90
CA GLU A 44 -9.15 14.88 3.28
C GLU A 44 -7.69 14.41 3.38
N VAL A 45 -7.28 13.39 2.61
CA VAL A 45 -5.88 12.90 2.63
C VAL A 45 -4.89 13.95 2.09
N TYR A 46 -5.32 14.82 1.16
CA TYR A 46 -4.51 15.94 0.70
C TYR A 46 -4.42 17.04 1.77
N ASP A 47 -5.54 17.43 2.36
CA ASP A 47 -5.59 18.49 3.38
C ASP A 47 -4.81 18.08 4.64
N ARG A 48 -4.83 16.80 4.99
CA ARG A 48 -4.16 16.23 6.15
C ARG A 48 -2.80 15.61 5.85
N ARG A 49 -2.24 15.74 4.64
CA ARG A 49 -1.02 15.06 4.20
C ARG A 49 0.18 15.21 5.16
N HIS A 50 0.40 16.39 5.72
CA HIS A 50 1.49 16.60 6.68
C HIS A 50 1.22 15.91 8.04
N ALA A 51 -0.02 15.88 8.50
CA ALA A 51 -0.40 15.14 9.69
C ALA A 51 -0.28 13.61 9.48
N ILE A 52 -0.58 13.13 8.27
CA ILE A 52 -0.39 11.73 7.86
C ILE A 52 1.09 11.37 7.90
N ILE A 53 1.97 12.18 7.29
CA ILE A 53 3.43 11.97 7.34
C ILE A 53 3.93 11.92 8.78
N ALA A 54 3.53 12.87 9.62
CA ALA A 54 3.91 12.90 11.03
C ALA A 54 3.42 11.63 11.78
N ALA A 55 2.18 11.21 11.53
CA ALA A 55 1.59 10.01 12.13
C ALA A 55 2.26 8.71 11.64
N SER A 56 2.85 8.72 10.46
CA SER A 56 3.60 7.58 9.89
C SER A 56 4.95 7.35 10.57
N ARG A 57 5.44 8.31 11.36
CA ARG A 57 6.67 8.21 12.16
C ARG A 57 7.91 7.77 11.36
N VAL A 58 8.00 8.20 10.12
CA VAL A 58 9.20 8.00 9.31
C VAL A 58 10.35 8.87 9.84
N ARG A 59 11.57 8.42 9.63
CA ARG A 59 12.80 9.08 10.10
C ARG A 59 13.85 9.01 9.00
N PRO A 60 14.86 9.91 9.02
CA PRO A 60 16.00 9.82 8.14
C PRO A 60 16.63 8.41 8.13
N GLY A 61 16.97 7.93 6.95
CA GLY A 61 17.54 6.61 6.73
C GLY A 61 16.54 5.47 6.56
N MET A 62 15.24 5.69 6.76
CA MET A 62 14.22 4.66 6.52
C MET A 62 13.94 4.51 5.02
N ASP A 63 13.69 3.26 4.61
CA ASP A 63 13.21 2.93 3.27
C ASP A 63 11.67 2.74 3.30
N VAL A 64 10.97 3.44 2.40
CA VAL A 64 9.51 3.49 2.37
C VAL A 64 9.01 3.07 0.99
N ALA A 65 8.00 2.21 0.95
CA ALA A 65 7.25 1.91 -0.27
C ALA A 65 5.90 2.64 -0.24
N ASP A 66 5.68 3.52 -1.22
CA ASP A 66 4.38 4.16 -1.51
C ASP A 66 3.68 3.31 -2.58
N ILE A 67 2.72 2.46 -2.16
CA ILE A 67 2.08 1.44 -2.99
C ILE A 67 0.74 1.96 -3.52
N GLY A 68 0.62 2.02 -4.85
CA GLY A 68 -0.43 2.77 -5.53
C GLY A 68 -0.16 4.27 -5.43
N ALA A 69 1.06 4.65 -5.78
CA ALA A 69 1.59 6.00 -5.56
C ALA A 69 0.85 7.09 -6.36
N GLY A 70 0.12 6.72 -7.44
CA GLY A 70 -0.68 7.61 -8.25
C GLY A 70 0.11 8.80 -8.78
N THR A 71 -0.24 10.01 -8.35
CA THR A 71 0.45 11.24 -8.76
C THR A 71 1.74 11.52 -8.00
N GLY A 72 2.08 10.69 -6.98
CA GLY A 72 3.30 10.81 -6.18
C GLY A 72 3.24 11.85 -5.05
N LEU A 73 2.05 12.24 -4.62
CA LEU A 73 1.89 13.18 -3.50
C LEU A 73 2.65 12.71 -2.27
N PHE A 74 2.40 11.49 -1.81
CA PHE A 74 3.04 10.93 -0.62
C PHE A 74 4.48 10.51 -0.89
N THR A 75 4.79 10.01 -2.09
CA THR A 75 6.16 9.71 -2.50
C THR A 75 7.09 10.90 -2.26
N ARG A 76 6.73 12.11 -2.75
CA ARG A 76 7.55 13.32 -2.59
C ARG A 76 7.67 13.77 -1.13
N LEU A 77 6.60 13.65 -0.36
CA LEU A 77 6.60 13.99 1.07
C LEU A 77 7.48 13.02 1.88
N PHE A 78 7.40 11.72 1.60
CA PHE A 78 8.28 10.74 2.22
C PHE A 78 9.73 10.92 1.80
N ALA A 79 10.00 11.19 0.51
CA ALA A 79 11.35 11.40 0.03
C ALA A 79 12.08 12.50 0.82
N ALA A 80 11.41 13.62 1.06
CA ALA A 80 11.95 14.69 1.91
C ALA A 80 12.10 14.28 3.38
N ALA A 81 11.21 13.41 3.91
CA ALA A 81 11.19 13.04 5.32
C ALA A 81 12.24 11.97 5.70
N VAL A 82 12.66 11.14 4.74
CA VAL A 82 13.63 10.06 4.98
C VAL A 82 15.08 10.47 4.65
N GLU A 83 15.31 11.64 4.10
CA GLU A 83 16.67 12.17 3.91
C GLU A 83 17.30 12.58 5.25
N PRO A 84 18.66 12.42 5.37
CA PRO A 84 19.54 11.71 4.45
C PRO A 84 19.48 10.18 4.62
N GLY A 85 19.77 9.47 3.54
CA GLY A 85 20.10 8.04 3.54
C GLY A 85 18.94 7.08 3.35
N GLY A 86 17.68 7.53 3.37
CA GLY A 86 16.51 6.70 3.09
C GLY A 86 16.09 6.77 1.61
N THR A 87 15.45 5.71 1.13
CA THR A 87 14.90 5.58 -0.23
C THR A 87 13.37 5.50 -0.20
N VAL A 88 12.72 6.11 -1.19
CA VAL A 88 11.28 5.93 -1.41
C VAL A 88 11.04 5.19 -2.72
N TYR A 89 10.39 4.05 -2.63
CA TYR A 89 9.92 3.27 -3.76
C TYR A 89 8.50 3.72 -4.13
N ALA A 90 8.37 4.40 -5.27
CA ALA A 90 7.08 4.77 -5.84
C ALA A 90 6.56 3.61 -6.69
N ILE A 91 5.53 2.93 -6.22
CA ILE A 91 5.03 1.70 -6.82
C ILE A 91 3.63 1.95 -7.35
N ASP A 92 3.42 1.72 -8.63
CA ASP A 92 2.10 1.84 -9.26
C ASP A 92 1.96 0.88 -10.44
N ILE A 93 0.74 0.43 -10.72
CA ILE A 93 0.44 -0.43 -11.87
C ILE A 93 0.52 0.32 -13.19
N ALA A 94 0.36 1.65 -13.17
CA ALA A 94 0.42 2.52 -14.34
C ALA A 94 1.83 3.09 -14.53
N SER A 95 2.51 2.71 -15.60
CA SER A 95 3.83 3.24 -15.95
C SER A 95 3.82 4.76 -16.12
N THR A 96 2.74 5.34 -16.65
CA THR A 96 2.57 6.79 -16.83
C THR A 96 2.59 7.56 -15.50
N PHE A 97 2.07 6.99 -14.42
CA PHE A 97 2.20 7.55 -13.08
C PHE A 97 3.64 7.46 -12.58
N VAL A 98 4.28 6.29 -12.69
CA VAL A 98 5.67 6.08 -12.26
C VAL A 98 6.63 7.05 -12.97
N ASP A 99 6.52 7.19 -14.29
CA ASP A 99 7.32 8.10 -15.08
C ASP A 99 7.14 9.56 -14.65
N ASN A 100 5.89 9.97 -14.41
CA ASN A 100 5.58 11.31 -13.90
C ASN A 100 6.17 11.55 -12.50
N ILE A 101 6.06 10.58 -11.59
CA ILE A 101 6.63 10.68 -10.24
C ILE A 101 8.15 10.87 -10.33
N LEU A 102 8.84 10.07 -11.11
CA LEU A 102 10.29 10.17 -11.27
C LEU A 102 10.70 11.53 -11.88
N ARG A 103 9.95 12.02 -12.86
CA ARG A 103 10.20 13.33 -13.45
C ARG A 103 10.00 14.45 -12.43
N THR A 104 8.84 14.49 -11.75
CA THR A 104 8.50 15.57 -10.81
C THR A 104 9.37 15.53 -9.56
N SER A 105 9.79 14.36 -9.10
CA SER A 105 10.73 14.22 -7.99
C SER A 105 12.11 14.80 -8.34
N ARG A 106 12.64 14.48 -9.53
CA ARG A 106 13.90 15.08 -10.00
C ARG A 106 13.82 16.60 -10.14
N GLU A 107 12.71 17.11 -10.68
CA GLU A 107 12.47 18.57 -10.81
C GLU A 107 12.44 19.29 -9.44
N GLN A 108 12.06 18.58 -8.38
CA GLN A 108 12.06 19.07 -7.00
C GLN A 108 13.37 18.78 -6.24
N GLY A 109 14.38 18.20 -6.90
CA GLY A 109 15.67 17.89 -6.28
C GLY A 109 15.65 16.65 -5.37
N LEU A 110 14.59 15.83 -5.43
CA LEU A 110 14.45 14.60 -4.65
C LEU A 110 15.14 13.45 -5.41
N GLY A 111 16.40 13.18 -5.05
CA GLY A 111 17.24 12.17 -5.71
C GLY A 111 17.05 10.74 -5.18
N ASN A 112 16.29 10.57 -4.10
CA ASN A 112 16.14 9.32 -3.36
C ASN A 112 14.82 8.58 -3.67
N VAL A 113 14.23 8.82 -4.86
CA VAL A 113 13.01 8.16 -5.33
C VAL A 113 13.34 7.13 -6.41
N THR A 114 12.87 5.90 -6.23
CA THR A 114 12.93 4.80 -7.19
C THR A 114 11.53 4.41 -7.65
N GLY A 115 11.29 4.34 -8.95
CA GLY A 115 9.99 3.95 -9.52
C GLY A 115 9.94 2.46 -9.82
N ILE A 116 8.82 1.81 -9.52
CA ILE A 116 8.55 0.41 -9.85
C ILE A 116 7.16 0.32 -10.48
N VAL A 117 7.09 -0.25 -11.68
CA VAL A 117 5.79 -0.65 -12.27
C VAL A 117 5.50 -2.06 -11.78
N ASN A 118 4.47 -2.19 -10.95
CA ASN A 118 4.12 -3.45 -10.31
C ASN A 118 3.05 -4.23 -11.07
N THR A 119 2.71 -5.41 -10.56
CA THR A 119 1.57 -6.21 -11.03
C THR A 119 0.42 -6.17 -10.03
N SER A 120 -0.71 -6.81 -10.35
CA SER A 120 -1.85 -6.91 -9.41
C SER A 120 -1.59 -7.82 -8.20
N ILE A 121 -0.49 -8.57 -8.20
CA ILE A 121 -0.18 -9.60 -7.19
C ILE A 121 1.19 -9.41 -6.51
N ASP A 122 2.03 -8.51 -7.04
CA ASP A 122 3.43 -8.38 -6.61
C ASP A 122 3.87 -6.93 -6.67
N THR A 123 4.53 -6.45 -5.62
CA THR A 123 5.09 -5.09 -5.52
C THR A 123 6.35 -4.90 -6.37
N GLY A 124 7.05 -5.96 -6.74
CA GLY A 124 8.34 -5.93 -7.41
C GLY A 124 9.52 -5.53 -6.52
N LEU A 125 9.32 -5.47 -5.20
CA LEU A 125 10.37 -5.13 -4.24
C LEU A 125 11.24 -6.34 -3.89
N PRO A 126 12.55 -6.14 -3.64
CA PRO A 126 13.38 -7.17 -3.03
C PRO A 126 12.92 -7.53 -1.62
N ALA A 127 13.24 -8.75 -1.16
CA ALA A 127 13.02 -9.14 0.22
C ALA A 127 13.81 -8.25 1.20
N ASP A 128 13.24 -8.00 2.39
CA ASP A 128 13.86 -7.24 3.48
C ASP A 128 14.41 -5.87 3.06
N SER A 129 13.71 -5.17 2.16
CA SER A 129 14.17 -3.92 1.53
C SER A 129 13.53 -2.66 2.12
N ILE A 130 12.40 -2.76 2.81
CA ILE A 130 11.66 -1.59 3.31
C ILE A 130 11.34 -1.67 4.81
N ASP A 131 11.22 -0.49 5.43
CA ASP A 131 10.80 -0.31 6.82
C ASP A 131 9.31 0.01 6.93
N LEU A 132 8.74 0.59 5.88
CA LEU A 132 7.33 0.97 5.83
C LEU A 132 6.73 0.70 4.44
N ALA A 133 5.65 -0.06 4.41
CA ALA A 133 4.72 -0.11 3.28
C ALA A 133 3.55 0.86 3.57
N PHE A 134 3.37 1.86 2.71
CA PHE A 134 2.32 2.87 2.84
C PHE A 134 1.33 2.73 1.68
N ILE A 135 0.04 2.65 2.01
CA ILE A 135 -1.05 2.42 1.06
C ILE A 135 -2.14 3.45 1.34
N THR A 136 -2.38 4.37 0.40
CA THR A 136 -3.38 5.45 0.58
C THR A 136 -4.39 5.44 -0.55
N ASP A 137 -5.69 5.30 -0.23
CA ASP A 137 -6.81 5.25 -1.18
C ASP A 137 -6.57 4.24 -2.32
N THR A 138 -5.90 3.12 -2.01
CA THR A 138 -5.46 2.11 -2.98
C THR A 138 -5.78 0.69 -2.55
N TYR A 139 -5.90 0.40 -1.26
CA TYR A 139 -6.15 -0.97 -0.79
C TYR A 139 -7.42 -1.58 -1.40
N HIS A 140 -8.46 -0.78 -1.59
CA HIS A 140 -9.69 -1.23 -2.25
C HIS A 140 -9.50 -1.60 -3.73
N HIS A 141 -8.37 -1.25 -4.34
CA HIS A 141 -7.96 -1.62 -5.69
C HIS A 141 -7.17 -2.95 -5.75
N PHE A 142 -6.80 -3.54 -4.63
CA PHE A 142 -6.14 -4.86 -4.63
C PHE A 142 -7.12 -5.93 -5.10
N GLU A 143 -6.92 -6.42 -6.31
CA GLU A 143 -7.72 -7.52 -6.87
C GLU A 143 -7.38 -8.86 -6.22
N PHE A 144 -6.13 -9.03 -5.81
CA PHE A 144 -5.59 -10.21 -5.16
C PHE A 144 -4.91 -9.82 -3.83
N PRO A 145 -5.71 -9.45 -2.80
CA PRO A 145 -5.16 -8.86 -1.58
C PRO A 145 -4.23 -9.81 -0.82
N GLN A 146 -4.46 -11.13 -0.81
CA GLN A 146 -3.58 -12.05 -0.09
C GLN A 146 -2.21 -12.18 -0.77
N GLN A 147 -2.16 -12.25 -2.11
CA GLN A 147 -0.90 -12.32 -2.86
C GLN A 147 -0.14 -11.00 -2.71
N MET A 148 -0.81 -9.85 -2.87
CA MET A 148 -0.18 -8.54 -2.69
C MET A 148 0.36 -8.35 -1.27
N LEU A 149 -0.41 -8.74 -0.24
CA LEU A 149 0.04 -8.67 1.15
C LEU A 149 1.21 -9.63 1.43
N ALA A 150 1.26 -10.81 0.80
CA ALA A 150 2.41 -11.71 0.89
C ALA A 150 3.67 -11.09 0.26
N SER A 151 3.55 -10.41 -0.89
CA SER A 151 4.66 -9.67 -1.49
C SER A 151 5.13 -8.52 -0.59
N ILE A 152 4.20 -7.79 0.04
CA ILE A 152 4.53 -6.75 1.03
C ILE A 152 5.25 -7.35 2.24
N ASP A 153 4.76 -8.48 2.76
CA ASP A 153 5.40 -9.16 3.90
C ASP A 153 6.84 -9.57 3.57
N GLN A 154 7.07 -10.12 2.40
CA GLN A 154 8.42 -10.47 1.95
C GLN A 154 9.34 -9.26 1.86
N ALA A 155 8.85 -8.13 1.37
CA ALA A 155 9.63 -6.90 1.20
C ALA A 155 9.95 -6.19 2.53
N LEU A 156 9.10 -6.35 3.54
CA LEU A 156 9.27 -5.71 4.85
C LEU A 156 10.39 -6.36 5.66
N ARG A 157 11.25 -5.54 6.23
CA ARG A 157 12.19 -5.94 7.29
C ARG A 157 11.44 -6.46 8.53
N SER A 158 12.14 -7.13 9.45
CA SER A 158 11.54 -7.76 10.63
C SER A 158 10.71 -6.80 11.50
N GLU A 159 11.16 -5.55 11.65
CA GLU A 159 10.48 -4.49 12.41
C GLU A 159 9.63 -3.58 11.50
N GLY A 160 9.44 -3.98 10.26
CA GLY A 160 8.71 -3.21 9.26
C GLY A 160 7.21 -3.13 9.56
N ARG A 161 6.59 -2.06 9.06
CA ARG A 161 5.18 -1.72 9.32
C ARG A 161 4.41 -1.55 8.02
N VAL A 162 3.12 -1.80 8.08
CA VAL A 162 2.17 -1.46 7.02
C VAL A 162 1.23 -0.38 7.53
N ILE A 163 1.06 0.70 6.78
CA ILE A 163 0.03 1.71 7.02
C ILE A 163 -0.97 1.66 5.87
N ILE A 164 -2.24 1.52 6.21
CA ILE A 164 -3.34 1.56 5.26
C ILE A 164 -4.28 2.71 5.64
N ILE A 165 -4.41 3.65 4.71
CA ILE A 165 -5.38 4.73 4.77
C ILE A 165 -6.34 4.52 3.62
N ASP A 166 -7.64 4.33 3.91
CA ASP A 166 -8.61 4.13 2.85
C ASP A 166 -9.99 4.63 3.29
N PHE A 167 -10.91 4.74 2.34
CA PHE A 167 -12.24 5.28 2.56
C PHE A 167 -13.05 4.46 3.57
N ARG A 168 -13.71 5.17 4.48
CA ARG A 168 -14.76 4.55 5.29
C ARG A 168 -15.94 4.24 4.38
N ARG A 169 -16.26 2.96 4.22
CA ARG A 169 -17.48 2.52 3.53
C ARG A 169 -18.62 2.43 4.56
N ASP A 170 -19.19 3.59 4.88
CA ASP A 170 -20.23 3.77 5.90
C ASP A 170 -21.37 4.62 5.33
N PRO A 171 -22.62 4.11 5.24
CA PRO A 171 -23.75 4.84 4.67
C PRO A 171 -24.05 6.20 5.35
N ALA A 172 -23.63 6.38 6.60
CA ALA A 172 -23.89 7.60 7.35
C ALA A 172 -22.99 8.78 6.93
N ILE A 173 -21.78 8.48 6.36
CA ILE A 173 -20.78 9.52 6.08
C ILE A 173 -20.21 9.46 4.67
N SER A 174 -20.35 8.33 3.97
CA SER A 174 -19.74 8.10 2.67
C SER A 174 -20.63 8.54 1.52
N SER A 175 -20.02 9.09 0.47
CA SER A 175 -20.72 9.41 -0.77
C SER A 175 -21.21 8.14 -1.47
N ASN A 176 -22.20 8.29 -2.37
CA ASN A 176 -22.69 7.20 -3.22
C ASN A 176 -21.57 6.58 -4.07
N TRP A 177 -20.60 7.41 -4.48
CA TRP A 177 -19.43 6.93 -5.21
C TRP A 177 -18.60 5.98 -4.34
N VAL A 178 -18.25 6.35 -3.11
CA VAL A 178 -17.54 5.49 -2.17
C VAL A 178 -18.29 4.19 -1.93
N MET A 179 -19.61 4.29 -1.69
CA MET A 179 -20.46 3.12 -1.44
C MET A 179 -20.52 2.16 -2.63
N GLY A 180 -20.41 2.65 -3.87
CA GLY A 180 -20.40 1.84 -5.09
C GLY A 180 -19.00 1.36 -5.49
N HIS A 181 -17.98 2.16 -5.21
CA HIS A 181 -16.61 1.93 -5.68
C HIS A 181 -15.74 1.12 -4.70
N VAL A 182 -15.75 1.47 -3.42
CA VAL A 182 -14.91 0.80 -2.40
C VAL A 182 -15.50 -0.57 -2.06
N ARG A 183 -14.70 -1.64 -2.22
CA ARG A 183 -15.18 -3.03 -2.13
C ARG A 183 -15.46 -3.50 -0.71
N GLY A 184 -14.70 -3.01 0.27
CA GLY A 184 -14.77 -3.48 1.66
C GLY A 184 -14.85 -2.35 2.67
N ASN A 185 -15.45 -2.60 3.81
CA ASN A 185 -15.39 -1.69 4.95
C ASN A 185 -14.12 -1.91 5.78
N LYS A 186 -13.86 -1.02 6.75
CA LYS A 186 -12.68 -1.08 7.63
C LYS A 186 -12.51 -2.46 8.31
N ALA A 187 -13.58 -3.06 8.80
CA ALA A 187 -13.50 -4.35 9.49
C ALA A 187 -13.08 -5.49 8.55
N GLN A 188 -13.55 -5.48 7.30
CA GLN A 188 -13.13 -6.44 6.29
C GLN A 188 -11.64 -6.28 5.96
N VAL A 189 -11.15 -5.04 5.79
CA VAL A 189 -9.73 -4.79 5.55
C VAL A 189 -8.87 -5.28 6.71
N ILE A 190 -9.25 -5.00 7.96
CA ILE A 190 -8.53 -5.51 9.13
C ILE A 190 -8.46 -7.04 9.09
N ALA A 191 -9.57 -7.72 8.82
CA ALA A 191 -9.62 -9.19 8.77
C ALA A 191 -8.74 -9.76 7.64
N GLU A 192 -8.75 -9.15 6.44
CA GLU A 192 -7.90 -9.57 5.31
C GLU A 192 -6.40 -9.42 5.63
N VAL A 193 -6.01 -8.29 6.21
CA VAL A 193 -4.60 -8.02 6.57
C VAL A 193 -4.13 -8.93 7.70
N GLN A 194 -5.00 -9.22 8.68
CA GLN A 194 -4.69 -10.17 9.74
C GLN A 194 -4.57 -11.61 9.21
N ALA A 195 -5.40 -12.01 8.25
CA ALA A 195 -5.32 -13.33 7.60
C ALA A 195 -4.02 -13.51 6.82
N ALA A 196 -3.42 -12.42 6.33
CA ALA A 196 -2.12 -12.39 5.66
C ALA A 196 -0.92 -12.41 6.63
N GLY A 197 -1.13 -12.56 7.94
CA GLY A 197 -0.04 -12.68 8.92
C GLY A 197 0.40 -11.37 9.55
N PHE A 198 -0.42 -10.32 9.49
CA PHE A 198 -0.16 -9.06 10.17
C PHE A 198 -1.02 -8.90 11.42
N ARG A 199 -0.57 -8.11 12.36
CA ARG A 199 -1.31 -7.75 13.59
C ARG A 199 -1.58 -6.25 13.60
N LEU A 200 -2.84 -5.87 13.81
CA LEU A 200 -3.21 -4.47 13.99
C LEU A 200 -2.54 -3.90 15.24
N MET A 201 -1.82 -2.80 15.06
CA MET A 201 -1.13 -2.07 16.13
C MET A 201 -1.90 -0.84 16.56
N ASP A 202 -2.48 -0.12 15.59
CA ASP A 202 -3.16 1.15 15.87
C ASP A 202 -4.27 1.42 14.84
N ASP A 203 -5.34 2.07 15.29
CA ASP A 203 -6.46 2.59 14.49
C ASP A 203 -6.61 4.07 14.86
N LYS A 204 -5.86 4.94 14.18
CA LYS A 204 -5.77 6.35 14.55
C LYS A 204 -7.01 7.13 14.12
N ALA A 205 -7.61 7.83 15.05
CA ALA A 205 -8.71 8.77 14.80
C ALA A 205 -8.20 10.10 14.18
N LEU A 206 -7.37 10.00 13.13
CA LEU A 206 -6.75 11.14 12.45
C LEU A 206 -7.66 11.75 11.38
N LEU A 207 -8.48 10.93 10.74
CA LEU A 207 -9.27 11.24 9.56
C LEU A 207 -10.76 10.97 9.81
N LYS A 208 -11.62 11.72 9.13
CA LYS A 208 -13.09 11.62 9.26
C LYS A 208 -13.69 10.68 8.20
N THR A 209 -13.33 10.90 6.93
CA THR A 209 -13.84 10.14 5.78
C THR A 209 -13.02 8.92 5.44
N ASN A 210 -11.76 8.89 5.90
CA ASN A 210 -10.86 7.76 5.77
C ASN A 210 -10.57 7.14 7.16
N TYR A 211 -10.10 5.90 7.19
CA TYR A 211 -9.47 5.32 8.37
C TYR A 211 -7.95 5.34 8.20
N PHE A 212 -7.22 5.29 9.31
CA PHE A 212 -5.77 5.15 9.35
C PHE A 212 -5.43 3.93 10.22
N LEU A 213 -5.00 2.86 9.59
CA LEU A 213 -4.64 1.61 10.25
C LEU A 213 -3.14 1.37 10.16
N GLU A 214 -2.54 0.92 11.25
CA GLU A 214 -1.14 0.52 11.30
C GLU A 214 -1.02 -0.93 11.74
N PHE A 215 -0.24 -1.70 10.97
CA PHE A 215 0.01 -3.11 11.23
C PHE A 215 1.50 -3.41 11.31
N VAL A 216 1.85 -4.50 11.98
CA VAL A 216 3.19 -5.12 12.01
C VAL A 216 3.09 -6.59 11.69
N LYS A 217 4.19 -7.21 11.25
CA LYS A 217 4.26 -8.67 11.11
C LYS A 217 3.91 -9.35 12.43
N THR A 218 3.15 -10.44 12.37
CA THR A 218 3.10 -11.35 13.51
C THR A 218 4.43 -12.09 13.58
N ALA A 219 5.08 -12.10 14.75
CA ALA A 219 6.28 -12.88 14.94
C ALA A 219 6.00 -14.33 14.49
N GLN A 220 6.71 -14.80 13.48
CA GLN A 220 6.67 -16.24 13.16
C GLN A 220 7.10 -16.97 14.42
N LYS A 221 6.24 -17.87 14.95
CA LYS A 221 6.69 -18.82 15.96
C LYS A 221 7.86 -19.57 15.34
N LYS A 222 9.10 -19.31 15.82
CA LYS A 222 10.23 -20.20 15.49
C LYS A 222 9.76 -21.59 15.85
N GLY A 223 9.59 -22.42 14.82
CA GLY A 223 9.23 -23.82 15.02
C GLY A 223 10.19 -24.43 16.01
N GLU A 224 9.66 -25.01 17.07
CA GLU A 224 10.38 -25.99 17.87
C GLU A 224 10.82 -27.09 16.92
N GLN A 225 12.14 -27.14 16.64
CA GLN A 225 12.77 -28.28 16.01
C GLN A 225 13.09 -29.31 17.05
#